data_4fc301123572e5a7dd92b21b93817839
#
_entry.id   4fc301123572e5a7dd92b21b93817839
#
_cell.length_a   1.000
_cell.length_b   1.000
_cell.length_c   1.000
_cell.angle_alpha   90.00
_cell.angle_beta   90.00
_cell.angle_gamma   90.00
#
_symmetry.space_group_name_H-M   'P 1'
#
loop_
_entity.id
_entity.type
_entity.pdbx_description
1 polymer ?
#
loop_
_entity_poly.entity_id
_entity_poly.type
_entity_poly.pdbx_seq_one_letter_code
_entity_poly.pdbx_strand_id
1 'polypeptide(L)'
;MNDSLIIKKGIELELEITSLAYGGMGLAKLDNFVIFVKNAIPGQHVKAFIYKKKKGYAEGRVISIIKESPNAVDVKCSHYWICSKLQSLLYEEQLKEKEKQVEEAFQRLGGFTDFKLNKIKGADRIYNYRNKMEFTFSPNRWVLESEPEGVDSSFALGLHIPRRFDKILNIDQCHIQPEIGNKILSLAQEVCLKNSELKPYDPRTNVGFLRHLMLRFGVHTNQLMVNIVTGYDDINKLSPLIDTLLKEIPDITSMVNNVNTRKADVAYGEFENLIFGNPYIEEKIGDLKFEISANSFFQTNTFQGEVLYEEVLRLANLKGDEIVYDLYCGTGSIAIYIAKNVKKVYGFEVIRSSLENAEKNAMINNINNVHFLKANLDTFFKSGQLPRKVPKPDVIIVDPPRAGMHPDMSGYLHKLKAKKIIYVSCNPTTQARDTQILSDSGYKINNSTMVDMFPHTPHIETVMLLSK
;
A
#
# COMPACT_ATOMS: atom_id res chain seq x y z
N MET A 1 46.67 -18.16 -9.34
CA MET A 1 45.87 -17.50 -10.38
C MET A 1 44.45 -17.37 -9.83
N ASN A 2 44.02 -16.21 -9.42
CA ASN A 2 42.63 -16.00 -9.03
C ASN A 2 41.81 -15.99 -10.30
N ASP A 3 41.15 -17.12 -10.60
CA ASP A 3 40.04 -17.09 -11.56
C ASP A 3 38.95 -16.16 -10.96
N SER A 4 38.98 -14.89 -11.34
CA SER A 4 37.92 -13.98 -11.00
C SER A 4 36.61 -14.54 -11.58
N LEU A 5 35.73 -15.00 -10.72
CA LEU A 5 34.46 -15.62 -11.11
C LEU A 5 33.68 -14.64 -12.01
N ILE A 6 33.63 -14.90 -13.30
CA ILE A 6 32.97 -14.01 -14.25
C ILE A 6 31.45 -14.15 -14.07
N ILE A 7 30.85 -13.20 -13.35
CA ILE A 7 29.38 -13.17 -13.19
C ILE A 7 28.73 -12.88 -14.54
N LYS A 8 27.91 -13.82 -15.03
CA LYS A 8 27.13 -13.68 -16.28
C LYS A 8 25.71 -14.26 -16.12
N LYS A 9 24.82 -13.89 -17.01
CA LYS A 9 23.49 -14.47 -17.08
C LYS A 9 23.58 -15.97 -17.43
N GLY A 10 22.75 -16.80 -16.78
CA GLY A 10 22.63 -18.23 -17.06
C GLY A 10 23.52 -19.12 -16.18
N ILE A 11 24.28 -18.57 -15.25
CA ILE A 11 25.10 -19.36 -14.30
C ILE A 11 24.41 -19.54 -12.97
N GLU A 12 24.85 -20.53 -12.24
CA GLU A 12 24.49 -20.78 -10.85
C GLU A 12 25.64 -20.34 -9.94
N LEU A 13 25.33 -19.72 -8.83
CA LEU A 13 26.28 -19.23 -7.83
C LEU A 13 25.83 -19.62 -6.43
N GLU A 14 26.79 -19.95 -5.59
CA GLU A 14 26.59 -20.05 -4.16
C GLU A 14 26.81 -18.68 -3.52
N LEU A 15 25.84 -18.22 -2.73
CA LEU A 15 25.78 -16.85 -2.22
C LEU A 15 25.35 -16.83 -0.75
N GLU A 16 26.04 -16.05 0.06
CA GLU A 16 25.59 -15.69 1.40
C GLU A 16 24.71 -14.42 1.33
N ILE A 17 23.51 -14.50 1.89
CA ILE A 17 22.57 -13.39 1.92
C ILE A 17 22.81 -12.59 3.19
N THR A 18 23.26 -11.35 3.04
CA THR A 18 23.70 -10.51 4.16
C THR A 18 22.65 -9.52 4.66
N SER A 19 21.69 -9.14 3.80
CA SER A 19 20.64 -8.17 4.13
C SER A 19 19.50 -8.22 3.11
N LEU A 20 18.47 -7.40 3.31
CA LEU A 20 17.40 -7.19 2.34
C LEU A 20 17.58 -5.85 1.61
N ALA A 21 17.42 -5.89 0.30
CA ALA A 21 17.27 -4.68 -0.50
C ALA A 21 15.83 -4.15 -0.42
N TYR A 22 15.65 -2.85 -0.67
CA TYR A 22 14.32 -2.27 -0.81
C TYR A 22 13.49 -3.03 -1.87
N GLY A 23 12.27 -3.44 -1.50
CA GLY A 23 11.42 -4.32 -2.31
C GLY A 23 11.52 -5.81 -1.97
N GLY A 24 12.32 -6.19 -0.94
CA GLY A 24 12.32 -7.52 -0.32
C GLY A 24 13.11 -8.60 -1.06
N MET A 25 14.10 -8.22 -1.86
CA MET A 25 15.08 -9.17 -2.40
C MET A 25 16.26 -9.32 -1.44
N GLY A 26 16.73 -10.55 -1.21
CA GLY A 26 17.99 -10.78 -0.51
C GLY A 26 19.15 -10.13 -1.25
N LEU A 27 20.11 -9.60 -0.51
CA LEU A 27 21.33 -8.98 -1.03
C LEU A 27 22.53 -9.82 -0.68
N ALA A 28 23.32 -10.17 -1.69
CA ALA A 28 24.63 -10.79 -1.55
C ALA A 28 25.69 -9.93 -2.25
N LYS A 29 26.95 -10.09 -1.84
CA LYS A 29 28.11 -9.48 -2.49
C LYS A 29 29.13 -10.56 -2.83
N LEU A 30 29.63 -10.51 -4.04
CA LEU A 30 30.75 -11.33 -4.49
C LEU A 30 31.82 -10.40 -5.07
N ASP A 31 33.00 -10.33 -4.44
CA ASP A 31 34.08 -9.42 -4.82
C ASP A 31 33.60 -7.96 -5.02
N ASN A 32 32.81 -7.44 -4.07
CA ASN A 32 32.14 -6.12 -4.12
C ASN A 32 31.07 -5.97 -5.21
N PHE A 33 30.79 -6.98 -6.01
CA PHE A 33 29.69 -6.96 -6.97
C PHE A 33 28.37 -7.34 -6.30
N VAL A 34 27.34 -6.50 -6.48
CA VAL A 34 26.05 -6.66 -5.80
C VAL A 34 25.17 -7.64 -6.57
N ILE A 35 24.57 -8.59 -5.86
CA ILE A 35 23.63 -9.57 -6.41
C ILE A 35 22.35 -9.54 -5.59
N PHE A 36 21.23 -9.24 -6.26
CA PHE A 36 19.89 -9.31 -5.67
C PHE A 36 19.29 -10.69 -5.92
N VAL A 37 18.85 -11.37 -4.88
CA VAL A 37 18.33 -12.73 -4.95
C VAL A 37 16.86 -12.76 -4.53
N LYS A 38 15.96 -13.17 -5.44
CA LYS A 38 14.55 -13.34 -5.12
C LYS A 38 14.33 -14.50 -4.17
N ASN A 39 13.38 -14.33 -3.25
CA ASN A 39 12.95 -15.34 -2.29
C ASN A 39 14.10 -15.82 -1.38
N ALA A 40 15.03 -14.94 -1.06
CA ALA A 40 16.12 -15.18 -0.12
C ALA A 40 16.04 -14.21 1.04
N ILE A 41 16.37 -14.68 2.25
CA ILE A 41 16.37 -13.90 3.49
C ILE A 41 17.78 -13.82 4.08
N PRO A 42 18.09 -12.80 4.89
CA PRO A 42 19.39 -12.64 5.54
C PRO A 42 19.77 -13.86 6.39
N GLY A 43 21.04 -14.25 6.34
CA GLY A 43 21.60 -15.41 7.05
C GLY A 43 21.49 -16.73 6.29
N GLN A 44 20.82 -16.78 5.15
CA GLN A 44 20.83 -17.95 4.28
C GLN A 44 22.13 -18.05 3.46
N HIS A 45 22.60 -19.29 3.26
CA HIS A 45 23.53 -19.65 2.20
C HIS A 45 22.74 -20.38 1.12
N VAL A 46 22.69 -19.83 -0.10
CA VAL A 46 21.81 -20.31 -1.17
C VAL A 46 22.58 -20.60 -2.45
N LYS A 47 22.10 -21.55 -3.22
CA LYS A 47 22.42 -21.72 -4.62
C LYS A 47 21.43 -20.92 -5.44
N ALA A 48 21.88 -19.93 -6.21
CA ALA A 48 21.04 -19.00 -6.95
C ALA A 48 21.34 -19.03 -8.45
N PHE A 49 20.30 -19.05 -9.29
CA PHE A 49 20.40 -18.89 -10.74
C PHE A 49 20.34 -17.41 -11.12
N ILE A 50 21.34 -16.94 -11.88
CA ILE A 50 21.44 -15.56 -12.35
C ILE A 50 20.66 -15.40 -13.66
N TYR A 51 19.50 -14.74 -13.58
CA TYR A 51 18.64 -14.51 -14.75
C TYR A 51 18.84 -13.16 -15.43
N LYS A 52 19.52 -12.21 -14.75
CA LYS A 52 19.80 -10.87 -15.32
C LYS A 52 21.14 -10.35 -14.79
N LYS A 53 21.92 -9.70 -15.68
CA LYS A 53 23.18 -9.03 -15.32
C LYS A 53 23.22 -7.65 -15.96
N LYS A 54 23.62 -6.65 -15.17
CA LYS A 54 23.89 -5.26 -15.57
C LYS A 54 25.34 -4.89 -15.22
N LYS A 55 25.79 -3.69 -15.61
CA LYS A 55 27.17 -3.23 -15.36
C LYS A 55 27.51 -3.23 -13.86
N GLY A 56 26.60 -2.80 -12.99
CA GLY A 56 26.83 -2.64 -11.54
C GLY A 56 26.18 -3.68 -10.63
N TYR A 57 25.34 -4.60 -11.17
CA TYR A 57 24.63 -5.60 -10.35
C TYR A 57 24.13 -6.78 -11.17
N ALA A 58 23.74 -7.86 -10.49
CA ALA A 58 22.99 -8.96 -11.06
C ALA A 58 21.70 -9.24 -10.28
N GLU A 59 20.74 -9.93 -10.93
CA GLU A 59 19.54 -10.44 -10.27
C GLU A 59 19.49 -11.97 -10.45
N GLY A 60 19.27 -12.66 -9.34
CA GLY A 60 19.13 -14.11 -9.27
C GLY A 60 17.83 -14.55 -8.59
N ARG A 61 17.58 -15.85 -8.63
CA ARG A 61 16.51 -16.51 -7.84
C ARG A 61 17.12 -17.72 -7.14
N VAL A 62 16.61 -18.03 -5.96
CA VAL A 62 17.02 -19.24 -5.23
C VAL A 62 16.65 -20.48 -6.05
N ILE A 63 17.57 -21.43 -6.16
CA ILE A 63 17.34 -22.79 -6.67
C ILE A 63 17.21 -23.75 -5.50
N SER A 64 18.15 -23.65 -4.54
CA SER A 64 18.14 -24.44 -3.31
C SER A 64 18.78 -23.65 -2.16
N ILE A 65 18.35 -23.96 -0.96
CA ILE A 65 18.95 -23.46 0.28
C ILE A 65 19.99 -24.47 0.72
N ILE A 66 21.26 -24.05 0.82
CA ILE A 66 22.38 -24.89 1.28
C ILE A 66 22.43 -24.88 2.82
N LYS A 67 22.23 -23.68 3.40
CA LYS A 67 22.13 -23.50 4.84
C LYS A 67 21.03 -22.50 5.15
N GLU A 68 20.14 -22.88 6.06
CA GLU A 68 19.02 -22.04 6.45
C GLU A 68 19.46 -20.90 7.36
N SER A 69 18.71 -19.81 7.35
CA SER A 69 18.90 -18.71 8.27
C SER A 69 18.46 -19.11 9.69
N PRO A 70 19.21 -18.72 10.75
CA PRO A 70 18.75 -18.91 12.12
C PRO A 70 17.46 -18.14 12.45
N ASN A 71 17.12 -17.16 11.63
CA ASN A 71 15.93 -16.31 11.76
C ASN A 71 14.80 -16.70 10.78
N ALA A 72 14.92 -17.85 10.12
CA ALA A 72 13.87 -18.39 9.27
C ALA A 72 12.68 -18.90 10.10
N VAL A 73 11.48 -18.71 9.58
CA VAL A 73 10.23 -19.23 10.14
C VAL A 73 9.37 -19.83 9.05
N ASP A 74 8.49 -20.74 9.42
CA ASP A 74 7.54 -21.34 8.51
C ASP A 74 6.53 -20.31 8.00
N VAL A 75 6.29 -20.33 6.69
CA VAL A 75 5.32 -19.46 6.04
C VAL A 75 3.90 -20.01 6.15
N LYS A 76 2.93 -19.14 6.43
CA LYS A 76 1.51 -19.53 6.44
C LYS A 76 0.90 -19.55 5.04
N CYS A 77 1.31 -18.63 4.17
CA CYS A 77 0.75 -18.49 2.83
C CYS A 77 1.59 -19.25 1.79
N SER A 78 1.01 -20.14 1.02
CA SER A 78 1.68 -20.79 -0.12
C SER A 78 2.12 -19.80 -1.22
N HIS A 79 1.48 -18.63 -1.25
CA HIS A 79 1.72 -17.55 -2.23
C HIS A 79 2.47 -16.34 -1.65
N TYR A 80 3.14 -16.47 -0.50
CA TYR A 80 3.84 -15.37 0.20
C TYR A 80 4.81 -14.60 -0.69
N TRP A 81 5.44 -15.27 -1.64
CA TRP A 81 6.41 -14.70 -2.58
C TRP A 81 5.83 -13.62 -3.53
N ILE A 82 4.49 -13.53 -3.66
CA ILE A 82 3.81 -12.50 -4.43
C ILE A 82 3.70 -11.19 -3.64
N CYS A 83 3.11 -11.25 -2.44
CA CYS A 83 2.72 -10.08 -1.66
C CYS A 83 3.48 -9.94 -0.33
N SER A 84 3.65 -11.05 0.41
CA SER A 84 4.17 -11.08 1.79
C SER A 84 5.60 -11.64 1.84
N LYS A 85 6.49 -11.10 1.01
CA LYS A 85 7.82 -11.65 0.71
C LYS A 85 8.74 -11.84 1.91
N LEU A 86 8.46 -11.19 3.02
CA LEU A 86 9.23 -11.30 4.27
C LEU A 86 8.65 -12.32 5.24
N GLN A 87 7.59 -13.04 4.88
CA GLN A 87 6.88 -13.95 5.78
C GLN A 87 7.76 -15.11 6.28
N SER A 88 8.82 -15.47 5.55
CA SER A 88 9.79 -16.49 5.96
C SER A 88 10.85 -16.01 6.94
N LEU A 89 10.85 -14.72 7.32
CA LEU A 89 11.78 -14.12 8.26
C LEU A 89 11.07 -13.79 9.58
N LEU A 90 11.70 -14.04 10.72
CA LEU A 90 11.21 -13.59 12.04
C LEU A 90 10.78 -12.13 12.00
N TYR A 91 9.65 -11.81 12.63
CA TYR A 91 9.06 -10.46 12.53
C TYR A 91 9.99 -9.37 13.09
N GLU A 92 10.67 -9.64 14.18
CA GLU A 92 11.64 -8.72 14.77
C GLU A 92 12.81 -8.42 13.81
N GLU A 93 13.23 -9.41 13.02
CA GLU A 93 14.27 -9.20 12.01
C GLU A 93 13.73 -8.46 10.79
N GLN A 94 12.44 -8.65 10.42
CA GLN A 94 11.80 -7.81 9.40
C GLN A 94 11.85 -6.33 9.79
N LEU A 95 11.57 -6.02 11.07
CA LEU A 95 11.62 -4.64 11.59
C LEU A 95 13.04 -4.06 11.50
N LYS A 96 14.06 -4.81 11.90
CA LYS A 96 15.47 -4.37 11.81
C LYS A 96 15.90 -4.10 10.36
N GLU A 97 15.52 -4.98 9.43
CA GLU A 97 15.84 -4.78 8.01
C GLU A 97 15.12 -3.55 7.44
N LYS A 98 13.87 -3.26 7.85
CA LYS A 98 13.13 -2.06 7.47
C LYS A 98 13.78 -0.79 8.03
N GLU A 99 14.19 -0.78 9.31
CA GLU A 99 14.94 0.32 9.92
C GLU A 99 16.21 0.63 9.12
N LYS A 100 17.01 -0.40 8.85
CA LYS A 100 18.24 -0.28 8.07
C LYS A 100 18.02 0.28 6.68
N GLN A 101 16.94 -0.14 5.98
CA GLN A 101 16.62 0.36 4.65
C GLN A 101 16.27 1.86 4.67
N VAL A 102 15.54 2.33 5.69
CA VAL A 102 15.25 3.76 5.86
C VAL A 102 16.53 4.54 6.12
N GLU A 103 17.34 4.09 7.06
CA GLU A 103 18.62 4.73 7.39
C GLU A 103 19.53 4.83 6.16
N GLU A 104 19.73 3.72 5.43
CA GLU A 104 20.53 3.70 4.21
C GLU A 104 19.99 4.62 3.11
N ALA A 105 18.65 4.73 2.96
CA ALA A 105 18.05 5.64 1.99
C ALA A 105 18.39 7.10 2.31
N PHE A 106 18.27 7.51 3.57
CA PHE A 106 18.60 8.87 3.99
C PHE A 106 20.10 9.16 3.92
N GLN A 107 20.95 8.22 4.32
CA GLN A 107 22.41 8.39 4.24
C GLN A 107 22.90 8.47 2.78
N ARG A 108 22.50 7.52 1.94
CA ARG A 108 23.06 7.37 0.59
C ARG A 108 22.43 8.28 -0.45
N LEU A 109 21.10 8.51 -0.38
CA LEU A 109 20.36 9.31 -1.35
C LEU A 109 20.11 10.74 -0.87
N GLY A 110 19.89 10.92 0.42
CA GLY A 110 19.66 12.23 1.02
C GLY A 110 20.93 12.91 1.51
N GLY A 111 22.04 12.19 1.66
CA GLY A 111 23.29 12.73 2.23
C GLY A 111 23.22 13.06 3.72
N PHE A 112 22.19 12.56 4.42
CA PHE A 112 22.00 12.84 5.85
C PHE A 112 22.74 11.81 6.69
N THR A 113 23.77 12.23 7.41
CA THR A 113 24.59 11.37 8.30
C THR A 113 24.27 11.56 9.77
N ASP A 114 23.66 12.70 10.13
CA ASP A 114 23.30 13.04 11.50
C ASP A 114 21.83 13.46 11.56
N PHE A 115 20.94 12.49 11.81
CA PHE A 115 19.52 12.74 12.01
C PHE A 115 18.94 11.72 12.99
N LYS A 116 17.94 12.15 13.73
CA LYS A 116 17.30 11.29 14.73
C LYS A 116 16.27 10.37 14.07
N LEU A 117 16.56 9.08 14.07
CA LEU A 117 15.65 8.02 13.69
C LEU A 117 15.21 7.26 14.94
N ASN A 118 13.93 7.34 15.30
CA ASN A 118 13.41 6.56 16.41
C ASN A 118 13.20 5.11 15.98
N LYS A 119 13.18 4.21 16.96
CA LYS A 119 12.87 2.80 16.74
C LYS A 119 11.52 2.63 16.04
N ILE A 120 11.44 1.67 15.14
CA ILE A 120 10.21 1.35 14.41
C ILE A 120 9.07 0.93 15.35
N LYS A 121 7.88 1.41 15.07
CA LYS A 121 6.64 0.95 15.70
C LYS A 121 6.17 -0.31 14.96
N GLY A 122 6.43 -1.46 15.54
CA GLY A 122 5.94 -2.75 15.04
C GLY A 122 4.43 -2.88 15.22
N ALA A 123 3.85 -3.85 14.53
CA ALA A 123 2.43 -4.17 14.64
C ALA A 123 2.20 -5.32 15.63
N ASP A 124 1.22 -5.19 16.51
CA ASP A 124 0.78 -6.27 17.40
C ASP A 124 0.07 -7.39 16.60
N ARG A 125 -0.64 -7.00 15.53
CA ARG A 125 -1.29 -7.91 14.59
C ARG A 125 -0.51 -8.01 13.30
N ILE A 126 0.24 -9.10 13.14
CA ILE A 126 1.03 -9.37 11.94
C ILE A 126 0.27 -10.16 10.86
N TYR A 127 -0.89 -10.72 11.21
CA TYR A 127 -1.86 -11.38 10.32
C TYR A 127 -3.27 -10.81 10.54
N ASN A 128 -4.19 -11.06 9.61
CA ASN A 128 -5.59 -10.59 9.66
C ASN A 128 -5.73 -9.07 9.89
N TYR A 129 -4.75 -8.29 9.48
CA TYR A 129 -4.72 -6.84 9.69
C TYR A 129 -5.27 -6.04 8.52
N ARG A 130 -5.24 -6.63 7.31
CA ARG A 130 -5.55 -5.90 6.08
C ARG A 130 -7.04 -5.76 5.87
N ASN A 131 -7.53 -4.54 5.95
CA ASN A 131 -8.95 -4.19 5.87
C ASN A 131 -9.48 -3.95 4.44
N LYS A 132 -8.62 -4.01 3.42
CA LYS A 132 -9.01 -3.94 2.01
C LYS A 132 -8.24 -4.97 1.20
N MET A 133 -8.96 -5.84 0.52
CA MET A 133 -8.38 -6.78 -0.44
C MET A 133 -9.00 -6.58 -1.82
N GLU A 134 -8.21 -6.85 -2.82
CA GLU A 134 -8.59 -6.74 -4.23
C GLU A 134 -8.07 -7.97 -4.96
N PHE A 135 -9.00 -8.79 -5.45
CA PHE A 135 -8.72 -10.00 -6.21
C PHE A 135 -9.20 -9.78 -7.65
N THR A 136 -8.42 -10.27 -8.61
CA THR A 136 -8.72 -10.14 -10.03
C THR A 136 -9.28 -11.44 -10.57
N PHE A 137 -10.41 -11.38 -11.27
CA PHE A 137 -10.91 -12.47 -12.13
C PHE A 137 -10.09 -12.52 -13.42
N SER A 138 -9.73 -13.72 -13.88
CA SER A 138 -8.97 -13.87 -15.11
C SER A 138 -9.27 -15.20 -15.81
N PRO A 139 -9.35 -15.22 -17.15
CA PRO A 139 -9.35 -16.47 -17.92
C PRO A 139 -7.92 -17.02 -18.12
N ASN A 140 -6.90 -16.39 -17.53
CA ASN A 140 -5.49 -16.71 -17.73
C ASN A 140 -4.82 -17.06 -16.39
N ARG A 141 -5.20 -18.21 -15.81
CA ARG A 141 -4.61 -18.71 -14.56
C ARG A 141 -3.11 -18.97 -14.72
N TRP A 142 -2.35 -18.60 -13.69
CA TRP A 142 -0.98 -19.04 -13.52
C TRP A 142 -0.97 -20.42 -12.86
N VAL A 143 -0.46 -21.43 -13.58
CA VAL A 143 -0.27 -22.79 -13.05
C VAL A 143 1.11 -22.86 -12.42
N LEU A 144 1.19 -23.41 -11.20
CA LEU A 144 2.45 -23.61 -10.49
C LEU A 144 3.17 -24.83 -11.03
N GLU A 145 4.52 -24.85 -10.98
CA GLU A 145 5.33 -26.00 -11.38
C GLU A 145 5.03 -27.27 -10.56
N SER A 146 4.46 -27.11 -9.35
CA SER A 146 4.06 -28.21 -8.46
C SER A 146 2.68 -28.81 -8.78
N GLU A 147 1.91 -28.20 -9.68
CA GLU A 147 0.58 -28.70 -10.05
C GLU A 147 0.69 -29.74 -11.17
N PRO A 148 -0.26 -30.71 -11.23
CA PRO A 148 -0.27 -31.72 -12.28
C PRO A 148 -0.33 -31.13 -13.70
N GLU A 149 0.23 -31.84 -14.68
CA GLU A 149 0.05 -31.48 -16.09
C GLU A 149 -1.43 -31.54 -16.49
N GLY A 150 -1.86 -30.58 -17.30
CA GLY A 150 -3.25 -30.50 -17.80
C GLY A 150 -4.27 -29.86 -16.85
N VAL A 151 -3.83 -29.25 -15.75
CA VAL A 151 -4.70 -28.47 -14.88
C VAL A 151 -5.39 -27.35 -15.67
N ASP A 152 -6.70 -27.18 -15.44
CA ASP A 152 -7.49 -26.13 -16.08
C ASP A 152 -6.94 -24.75 -15.70
N SER A 153 -6.58 -23.99 -16.72
CA SER A 153 -6.05 -22.63 -16.61
C SER A 153 -7.01 -21.56 -17.15
N SER A 154 -8.27 -21.92 -17.41
CA SER A 154 -9.28 -21.03 -18.00
C SER A 154 -9.97 -20.11 -17.01
N PHE A 155 -9.73 -20.30 -15.69
CA PHE A 155 -10.30 -19.47 -14.64
C PHE A 155 -9.31 -19.25 -13.48
N ALA A 156 -9.25 -18.03 -13.00
CA ALA A 156 -8.63 -17.68 -11.73
C ALA A 156 -9.38 -16.54 -11.05
N LEU A 157 -9.39 -16.56 -9.73
CA LEU A 157 -9.71 -15.40 -8.89
C LEU A 157 -8.60 -15.27 -7.84
N GLY A 158 -7.81 -14.19 -7.92
CA GLY A 158 -6.66 -14.07 -7.05
C GLY A 158 -5.77 -12.88 -7.34
N LEU A 159 -4.46 -13.07 -7.26
CA LEU A 159 -3.46 -12.01 -7.31
C LEU A 159 -2.62 -12.06 -8.60
N HIS A 160 -2.26 -10.88 -9.09
CA HIS A 160 -1.35 -10.76 -10.24
C HIS A 160 0.02 -11.34 -9.94
N ILE A 161 0.55 -12.11 -10.90
CA ILE A 161 1.96 -12.51 -10.88
C ILE A 161 2.84 -11.26 -11.08
N PRO A 162 3.85 -11.05 -10.24
CA PRO A 162 4.73 -9.89 -10.37
C PRO A 162 5.32 -9.73 -11.79
N ARG A 163 5.13 -8.56 -12.38
CA ARG A 163 5.54 -8.20 -13.75
C ARG A 163 4.75 -8.90 -14.88
N ARG A 164 3.64 -9.54 -14.58
CA ARG A 164 2.74 -10.17 -15.55
C ARG A 164 1.32 -9.66 -15.33
N PHE A 165 0.93 -8.65 -16.12
CA PHE A 165 -0.42 -8.04 -16.04
C PHE A 165 -1.53 -9.00 -16.44
N ASP A 166 -1.19 -10.03 -17.20
CA ASP A 166 -2.08 -10.96 -17.88
C ASP A 166 -2.24 -12.30 -17.17
N LYS A 167 -1.55 -12.53 -16.06
CA LYS A 167 -1.56 -13.81 -15.34
C LYS A 167 -1.92 -13.63 -13.88
N ILE A 168 -2.90 -14.41 -13.45
CA ILE A 168 -3.42 -14.40 -12.08
C ILE A 168 -3.12 -15.76 -11.43
N LEU A 169 -2.53 -15.72 -10.23
CA LEU A 169 -2.47 -16.88 -9.36
C LEU A 169 -3.80 -17.02 -8.63
N ASN A 170 -4.42 -18.18 -8.73
CA ASN A 170 -5.60 -18.48 -7.92
C ASN A 170 -5.23 -18.49 -6.44
N ILE A 171 -6.02 -17.86 -5.59
CA ILE A 171 -5.77 -17.77 -4.16
C ILE A 171 -6.87 -18.50 -3.40
N ASP A 172 -6.49 -19.49 -2.61
CA ASP A 172 -7.42 -20.26 -1.79
C ASP A 172 -7.56 -19.62 -0.41
N GLN A 173 -6.42 -19.20 0.18
CA GLN A 173 -6.37 -18.54 1.49
C GLN A 173 -5.41 -17.36 1.50
N CYS A 174 -5.82 -16.26 2.12
CA CYS A 174 -4.99 -15.09 2.37
C CYS A 174 -4.97 -14.79 3.86
N HIS A 175 -3.83 -14.97 4.53
CA HIS A 175 -3.72 -14.81 5.98
C HIS A 175 -3.52 -13.37 6.45
N ILE A 176 -3.33 -12.41 5.55
CA ILE A 176 -3.24 -11.00 5.94
C ILE A 176 -4.61 -10.30 6.02
N GLN A 177 -5.67 -10.87 5.41
CA GLN A 177 -7.05 -10.38 5.54
C GLN A 177 -7.82 -11.15 6.64
N PRO A 178 -8.95 -10.61 7.13
CA PRO A 178 -9.87 -11.35 8.00
C PRO A 178 -10.36 -12.65 7.36
N GLU A 179 -10.55 -13.70 8.17
CA GLU A 179 -10.86 -15.06 7.72
C GLU A 179 -12.14 -15.15 6.87
N ILE A 180 -13.15 -14.31 7.19
CA ILE A 180 -14.39 -14.21 6.42
C ILE A 180 -14.13 -13.88 4.94
N GLY A 181 -13.05 -13.16 4.63
CA GLY A 181 -12.66 -12.86 3.27
C GLY A 181 -12.25 -14.09 2.46
N ASN A 182 -11.68 -15.11 3.11
CA ASN A 182 -11.34 -16.38 2.47
C ASN A 182 -12.60 -17.18 2.12
N LYS A 183 -13.61 -17.17 3.00
CA LYS A 183 -14.91 -17.80 2.71
C LYS A 183 -15.60 -17.14 1.52
N ILE A 184 -15.60 -15.81 1.45
CA ILE A 184 -16.16 -15.07 0.29
C ILE A 184 -15.41 -15.42 -0.99
N LEU A 185 -14.08 -15.48 -0.94
CA LEU A 185 -13.24 -15.81 -2.08
C LEU A 185 -13.57 -17.21 -2.63
N SER A 186 -13.66 -18.22 -1.74
CA SER A 186 -14.00 -19.60 -2.08
C SER A 186 -15.39 -19.72 -2.70
N LEU A 187 -16.40 -19.07 -2.10
CA LEU A 187 -17.77 -19.06 -2.64
C LEU A 187 -17.84 -18.39 -4.02
N ALA A 188 -17.14 -17.27 -4.19
CA ALA A 188 -17.11 -16.57 -5.47
C ALA A 188 -16.46 -17.44 -6.58
N GLN A 189 -15.36 -18.14 -6.26
CA GLN A 189 -14.73 -19.08 -7.18
C GLN A 189 -15.70 -20.22 -7.55
N GLU A 190 -16.35 -20.83 -6.56
CA GLU A 190 -17.27 -21.94 -6.78
C GLU A 190 -18.46 -21.54 -7.68
N VAL A 191 -19.10 -20.40 -7.40
CA VAL A 191 -20.22 -19.91 -8.19
C VAL A 191 -19.81 -19.58 -9.63
N CYS A 192 -18.65 -18.90 -9.80
CA CYS A 192 -18.20 -18.53 -11.13
C CYS A 192 -17.79 -19.74 -11.98
N LEU A 193 -17.19 -20.77 -11.39
CA LEU A 193 -16.85 -22.01 -12.09
C LEU A 193 -18.08 -22.80 -12.55
N LYS A 194 -19.19 -22.72 -11.78
CA LYS A 194 -20.46 -23.39 -12.11
C LYS A 194 -21.33 -22.60 -13.09
N ASN A 195 -21.05 -21.32 -13.35
CA ASN A 195 -21.88 -20.46 -14.16
C ASN A 195 -21.12 -19.89 -15.36
N SER A 196 -21.38 -20.42 -16.55
CA SER A 196 -20.73 -20.02 -17.80
C SER A 196 -20.99 -18.56 -18.24
N GLU A 197 -22.02 -17.90 -17.67
CA GLU A 197 -22.33 -16.50 -17.96
C GLU A 197 -21.41 -15.53 -17.19
N LEU A 198 -20.85 -15.97 -16.05
CA LEU A 198 -19.93 -15.20 -15.22
C LEU A 198 -18.48 -15.27 -15.72
N LYS A 199 -18.29 -14.89 -16.98
CA LYS A 199 -16.96 -14.96 -17.64
C LYS A 199 -16.00 -13.90 -17.09
N PRO A 200 -14.78 -14.29 -16.68
CA PRO A 200 -13.73 -13.34 -16.36
C PRO A 200 -13.38 -12.42 -17.54
N TYR A 201 -13.05 -11.17 -17.24
CA TYR A 201 -12.55 -10.22 -18.24
C TYR A 201 -11.11 -10.54 -18.63
N ASP A 202 -10.85 -10.55 -19.94
CA ASP A 202 -9.51 -10.72 -20.48
C ASP A 202 -8.95 -9.36 -20.94
N PRO A 203 -7.91 -8.82 -20.27
CA PRO A 203 -7.31 -7.52 -20.63
C PRO A 203 -6.59 -7.53 -22.00
N ARG A 204 -6.35 -8.71 -22.60
CA ARG A 204 -5.74 -8.82 -23.93
C ARG A 204 -6.77 -8.62 -25.04
N THR A 205 -7.96 -9.20 -24.87
CA THR A 205 -9.05 -9.12 -25.85
C THR A 205 -10.06 -8.01 -25.53
N ASN A 206 -10.06 -7.52 -24.30
CA ASN A 206 -11.04 -6.60 -23.72
C ASN A 206 -12.47 -7.18 -23.74
N VAL A 207 -12.60 -8.49 -23.56
CA VAL A 207 -13.86 -9.22 -23.53
C VAL A 207 -14.00 -9.93 -22.19
N GLY A 208 -15.22 -10.00 -21.67
CA GLY A 208 -15.57 -10.64 -20.41
C GLY A 208 -16.39 -9.73 -19.50
N PHE A 209 -16.90 -10.29 -18.43
CA PHE A 209 -17.81 -9.60 -17.52
C PHE A 209 -17.18 -9.28 -16.18
N LEU A 210 -16.66 -10.28 -15.47
CA LEU A 210 -16.09 -10.12 -14.13
C LEU A 210 -14.65 -9.60 -14.20
N ARG A 211 -14.36 -8.49 -13.50
CA ARG A 211 -13.03 -7.89 -13.46
C ARG A 211 -12.36 -8.09 -12.10
N HIS A 212 -12.97 -7.56 -11.02
CA HIS A 212 -12.39 -7.65 -9.70
C HIS A 212 -13.44 -8.00 -8.64
N LEU A 213 -13.00 -8.68 -7.59
CA LEU A 213 -13.70 -8.83 -6.32
C LEU A 213 -12.92 -8.03 -5.28
N MET A 214 -13.53 -6.97 -4.76
CA MET A 214 -12.92 -6.15 -3.74
C MET A 214 -13.68 -6.33 -2.42
N LEU A 215 -12.94 -6.57 -1.35
CA LEU A 215 -13.48 -6.71 -0.01
C LEU A 215 -12.97 -5.56 0.88
N ARG A 216 -13.86 -4.98 1.67
CA ARG A 216 -13.52 -4.00 2.71
C ARG A 216 -14.10 -4.41 4.04
N PHE A 217 -13.31 -4.25 5.08
CA PHE A 217 -13.65 -4.64 6.44
C PHE A 217 -13.56 -3.43 7.36
N GLY A 218 -14.63 -3.11 8.06
CA GLY A 218 -14.63 -2.19 9.19
C GLY A 218 -14.23 -2.97 10.44
N VAL A 219 -12.94 -2.96 10.77
CA VAL A 219 -12.37 -3.85 11.81
C VAL A 219 -12.81 -3.48 13.23
N HIS A 220 -13.16 -2.21 13.46
CA HIS A 220 -13.71 -1.74 14.73
C HIS A 220 -15.26 -1.71 14.74
N THR A 221 -15.88 -1.90 13.58
CA THR A 221 -17.34 -1.83 13.43
C THR A 221 -17.97 -3.16 13.03
N ASN A 222 -17.13 -4.15 12.69
CA ASN A 222 -17.54 -5.46 12.15
C ASN A 222 -18.41 -5.34 10.88
N GLN A 223 -18.24 -4.25 10.13
CA GLN A 223 -18.92 -4.08 8.86
C GLN A 223 -18.11 -4.69 7.72
N LEU A 224 -18.81 -5.21 6.73
CA LEU A 224 -18.22 -5.90 5.58
C LEU A 224 -18.86 -5.40 4.29
N MET A 225 -18.04 -4.87 3.38
CA MET A 225 -18.43 -4.54 2.03
C MET A 225 -17.86 -5.53 1.02
N VAL A 226 -18.72 -6.02 0.15
CA VAL A 226 -18.34 -6.74 -1.07
C VAL A 226 -18.58 -5.82 -2.26
N ASN A 227 -17.54 -5.53 -3.02
CA ASN A 227 -17.64 -4.78 -4.26
C ASN A 227 -17.22 -5.67 -5.44
N ILE A 228 -18.17 -5.92 -6.36
CA ILE A 228 -17.95 -6.70 -7.56
C ILE A 228 -17.76 -5.74 -8.72
N VAL A 229 -16.58 -5.77 -9.35
CA VAL A 229 -16.29 -4.91 -10.50
C VAL A 229 -16.55 -5.67 -11.79
N THR A 230 -17.38 -5.08 -12.68
CA THR A 230 -17.77 -5.69 -13.95
C THR A 230 -17.35 -4.84 -15.15
N GLY A 231 -17.20 -5.46 -16.31
CA GLY A 231 -16.80 -4.79 -17.56
C GLY A 231 -17.96 -4.04 -18.26
N TYR A 232 -19.19 -4.33 -17.89
CA TYR A 232 -20.40 -3.67 -18.36
C TYR A 232 -21.52 -3.83 -17.34
N ASP A 233 -22.59 -3.05 -17.50
CA ASP A 233 -23.74 -3.03 -16.59
C ASP A 233 -24.72 -4.15 -16.96
N ASP A 234 -24.79 -5.17 -16.13
CA ASP A 234 -25.77 -6.25 -16.19
C ASP A 234 -25.90 -6.91 -14.81
N ILE A 235 -26.62 -6.25 -13.93
CA ILE A 235 -26.77 -6.70 -12.54
C ILE A 235 -27.49 -8.06 -12.45
N ASN A 236 -28.35 -8.39 -13.42
CA ASN A 236 -29.07 -9.66 -13.42
C ASN A 236 -28.13 -10.87 -13.59
N LYS A 237 -27.03 -10.70 -14.33
CA LYS A 237 -25.99 -11.73 -14.43
C LYS A 237 -25.31 -12.03 -13.11
N LEU A 238 -25.23 -11.05 -12.20
CA LEU A 238 -24.62 -11.23 -10.89
C LEU A 238 -25.51 -11.98 -9.90
N SER A 239 -26.82 -12.16 -10.20
CA SER A 239 -27.77 -12.77 -9.25
C SER A 239 -27.27 -14.08 -8.62
N PRO A 240 -26.69 -15.06 -9.35
CA PRO A 240 -26.20 -16.29 -8.71
C PRO A 240 -25.10 -16.05 -7.69
N LEU A 241 -24.22 -15.06 -7.94
CA LEU A 241 -23.14 -14.69 -7.02
C LEU A 241 -23.67 -13.88 -5.84
N ILE A 242 -24.56 -12.91 -6.11
CA ILE A 242 -25.20 -12.08 -5.09
C ILE A 242 -25.99 -12.94 -4.11
N ASP A 243 -26.91 -13.79 -4.61
CA ASP A 243 -27.77 -14.62 -3.78
C ASP A 243 -26.99 -15.60 -2.92
N THR A 244 -25.93 -16.21 -3.50
CA THR A 244 -25.05 -17.11 -2.75
C THR A 244 -24.31 -16.36 -1.65
N LEU A 245 -23.71 -15.22 -1.95
CA LEU A 245 -22.92 -14.47 -0.96
C LEU A 245 -23.82 -13.92 0.15
N LEU A 246 -24.98 -13.34 -0.15
CA LEU A 246 -25.90 -12.82 0.88
C LEU A 246 -26.50 -13.93 1.76
N LYS A 247 -26.72 -15.12 1.20
CA LYS A 247 -27.22 -16.27 1.94
C LYS A 247 -26.15 -16.88 2.87
N GLU A 248 -24.94 -17.09 2.36
CA GLU A 248 -23.88 -17.84 3.06
C GLU A 248 -23.01 -16.95 3.98
N ILE A 249 -23.09 -15.62 3.79
CA ILE A 249 -22.32 -14.62 4.54
C ILE A 249 -23.25 -13.53 5.08
N PRO A 250 -24.00 -13.80 6.15
CA PRO A 250 -24.94 -12.83 6.73
C PRO A 250 -24.26 -11.58 7.31
N ASP A 251 -22.93 -11.62 7.49
CA ASP A 251 -22.11 -10.48 7.96
C ASP A 251 -21.95 -9.38 6.90
N ILE A 252 -22.34 -9.61 5.64
CA ILE A 252 -22.28 -8.58 4.61
C ILE A 252 -23.24 -7.44 4.96
N THR A 253 -22.68 -6.24 5.19
CA THR A 253 -23.45 -5.03 5.53
C THR A 253 -23.60 -4.09 4.34
N SER A 254 -22.78 -4.27 3.30
CA SER A 254 -22.81 -3.50 2.06
C SER A 254 -22.42 -4.39 0.88
N MET A 255 -23.14 -4.31 -0.20
CA MET A 255 -22.76 -4.93 -1.47
C MET A 255 -23.02 -3.95 -2.59
N VAL A 256 -21.99 -3.71 -3.41
CA VAL A 256 -22.03 -2.80 -4.55
C VAL A 256 -21.47 -3.47 -5.80
N ASN A 257 -21.94 -3.03 -6.96
CA ASN A 257 -21.33 -3.35 -8.24
C ASN A 257 -20.74 -2.08 -8.85
N ASN A 258 -19.45 -2.06 -9.07
CA ASN A 258 -18.77 -1.03 -9.84
C ASN A 258 -18.65 -1.47 -11.30
N VAL A 259 -19.15 -0.64 -12.23
CA VAL A 259 -19.05 -0.90 -13.66
C VAL A 259 -17.85 -0.13 -14.23
N ASN A 260 -16.84 -0.85 -14.69
CA ASN A 260 -15.65 -0.29 -15.32
C ASN A 260 -15.59 -0.70 -16.80
N THR A 261 -16.01 0.20 -17.69
CA THR A 261 -16.02 -0.04 -19.14
C THR A 261 -14.67 0.29 -19.80
N ARG A 262 -13.72 0.88 -19.06
CA ARG A 262 -12.42 1.28 -19.58
C ARG A 262 -11.53 0.05 -19.81
N LYS A 263 -10.55 0.19 -20.71
CA LYS A 263 -9.53 -0.83 -20.91
C LYS A 263 -8.57 -0.97 -19.72
N ALA A 264 -8.43 0.10 -18.94
CA ALA A 264 -7.56 0.10 -17.77
C ALA A 264 -8.03 -0.94 -16.74
N ASP A 265 -7.11 -1.79 -16.30
CA ASP A 265 -7.36 -2.82 -15.31
C ASP A 265 -7.25 -2.22 -13.90
N VAL A 266 -8.32 -1.55 -13.49
CA VAL A 266 -8.46 -0.89 -12.20
C VAL A 266 -9.77 -1.32 -11.53
N ALA A 267 -9.74 -1.44 -10.22
CA ALA A 267 -10.85 -1.95 -9.41
C ALA A 267 -11.91 -0.88 -9.05
N TYR A 268 -11.94 0.24 -9.74
CA TYR A 268 -13.00 1.24 -9.61
C TYR A 268 -13.67 1.54 -10.97
N GLY A 269 -14.99 1.79 -10.94
CA GLY A 269 -15.80 2.01 -12.14
C GLY A 269 -16.19 3.46 -12.35
N GLU A 270 -16.86 3.70 -13.49
CA GLU A 270 -17.55 4.95 -13.81
C GLU A 270 -18.92 5.04 -13.12
N PHE A 271 -19.54 3.90 -12.86
CA PHE A 271 -20.85 3.79 -12.23
C PHE A 271 -20.78 2.84 -11.05
N GLU A 272 -21.59 3.11 -10.04
CA GLU A 272 -21.76 2.26 -8.87
C GLU A 272 -23.24 1.95 -8.66
N ASN A 273 -23.60 0.68 -8.69
CA ASN A 273 -24.94 0.17 -8.40
C ASN A 273 -24.94 -0.37 -6.97
N LEU A 274 -25.81 0.17 -6.12
CA LEU A 274 -26.04 -0.40 -4.80
C LEU A 274 -26.90 -1.66 -4.93
N ILE A 275 -26.38 -2.80 -4.43
CA ILE A 275 -27.06 -4.09 -4.44
C ILE A 275 -27.75 -4.34 -3.09
N PHE A 276 -27.03 -4.11 -1.98
CA PHE A 276 -27.51 -4.39 -0.62
C PHE A 276 -26.90 -3.42 0.39
N GLY A 277 -27.68 -3.05 1.38
CA GLY A 277 -27.23 -2.22 2.51
C GLY A 277 -26.97 -0.76 2.13
N ASN A 278 -25.89 -0.18 2.65
CA ASN A 278 -25.46 1.18 2.36
C ASN A 278 -24.34 1.19 1.30
N PRO A 279 -24.14 2.29 0.54
CA PRO A 279 -23.03 2.42 -0.42
C PRO A 279 -21.68 2.66 0.26
N TYR A 280 -21.58 2.45 1.56
CA TYR A 280 -20.38 2.60 2.37
C TYR A 280 -20.41 1.63 3.54
N ILE A 281 -19.26 1.41 4.15
CA ILE A 281 -19.11 0.86 5.49
C ILE A 281 -18.55 1.93 6.43
N GLU A 282 -18.81 1.78 7.71
CA GLU A 282 -18.21 2.59 8.75
C GLU A 282 -16.92 1.94 9.29
N GLU A 283 -15.96 2.77 9.61
CA GLU A 283 -14.75 2.39 10.35
C GLU A 283 -14.45 3.44 11.40
N LYS A 284 -13.62 3.11 12.39
CA LYS A 284 -13.18 4.04 13.43
C LYS A 284 -11.66 4.18 13.44
N ILE A 285 -11.20 5.37 13.80
CA ILE A 285 -9.81 5.66 14.21
C ILE A 285 -9.92 6.42 15.54
N GLY A 286 -9.56 5.76 16.62
CA GLY A 286 -9.89 6.25 17.97
C GLY A 286 -11.40 6.47 18.10
N ASP A 287 -11.81 7.66 18.56
CA ASP A 287 -13.22 8.05 18.72
C ASP A 287 -13.88 8.53 17.42
N LEU A 288 -13.12 8.71 16.35
CA LEU A 288 -13.61 9.27 15.09
C LEU A 288 -14.20 8.19 14.20
N LYS A 289 -15.35 8.48 13.60
CA LYS A 289 -16.03 7.62 12.62
C LYS A 289 -15.73 8.06 11.20
N PHE A 290 -15.56 7.09 10.32
CA PHE A 290 -15.34 7.33 8.90
C PHE A 290 -16.29 6.46 8.08
N GLU A 291 -17.04 7.09 7.17
CA GLU A 291 -17.75 6.38 6.11
C GLU A 291 -16.78 6.15 4.95
N ILE A 292 -16.67 4.88 4.52
CA ILE A 292 -15.75 4.43 3.50
C ILE A 292 -16.54 3.81 2.36
N SER A 293 -16.64 4.51 1.23
CA SER A 293 -17.26 3.98 0.02
C SER A 293 -16.33 3.00 -0.72
N ALA A 294 -16.85 2.25 -1.68
CA ALA A 294 -16.08 1.27 -2.44
C ALA A 294 -14.82 1.85 -3.08
N ASN A 295 -14.92 3.08 -3.60
CA ASN A 295 -13.83 3.75 -4.33
C ASN A 295 -12.96 4.67 -3.45
N SER A 296 -13.29 4.87 -2.16
CA SER A 296 -12.52 5.75 -1.27
C SER A 296 -11.15 5.17 -0.92
N PHE A 297 -10.16 6.04 -0.78
CA PHE A 297 -8.91 5.68 -0.12
C PHE A 297 -9.13 5.71 1.41
N PHE A 298 -8.62 4.70 2.07
CA PHE A 298 -8.50 4.63 3.53
C PHE A 298 -7.29 3.74 3.85
N GLN A 299 -6.60 3.98 4.96
CA GLN A 299 -5.44 3.17 5.35
C GLN A 299 -5.84 1.70 5.45
N THR A 300 -5.11 0.82 4.75
CA THR A 300 -5.52 -0.60 4.60
C THR A 300 -5.15 -1.48 5.80
N ASN A 301 -4.63 -0.90 6.86
CA ASN A 301 -4.46 -1.47 8.19
C ASN A 301 -4.91 -0.41 9.20
N THR A 302 -6.11 -0.53 9.73
CA THR A 302 -6.70 0.44 10.65
C THR A 302 -5.87 0.57 11.93
N PHE A 303 -5.43 -0.55 12.52
CA PHE A 303 -4.67 -0.55 13.77
C PHE A 303 -3.36 0.23 13.65
N GLN A 304 -2.59 -0.04 12.60
CA GLN A 304 -1.35 0.71 12.36
C GLN A 304 -1.61 2.11 11.80
N GLY A 305 -2.77 2.35 11.18
CA GLY A 305 -3.22 3.68 10.80
C GLY A 305 -3.41 4.59 12.00
N GLU A 306 -3.94 4.06 13.12
CA GLU A 306 -4.04 4.77 14.41
C GLU A 306 -2.64 5.15 14.92
N VAL A 307 -1.71 4.19 14.96
CA VAL A 307 -0.32 4.43 15.38
C VAL A 307 0.36 5.48 14.48
N LEU A 308 0.11 5.42 13.17
CA LEU A 308 0.65 6.40 12.22
C LEU A 308 0.14 7.82 12.52
N TYR A 309 -1.15 7.98 12.76
CA TYR A 309 -1.75 9.29 13.02
C TYR A 309 -1.38 9.82 14.42
N GLU A 310 -1.21 8.95 15.41
CA GLU A 310 -0.65 9.30 16.70
C GLU A 310 0.78 9.85 16.57
N GLU A 311 1.62 9.22 15.73
CA GLU A 311 2.99 9.69 15.47
C GLU A 311 3.00 11.02 14.72
N VAL A 312 2.09 11.23 13.76
CA VAL A 312 1.90 12.54 13.12
C VAL A 312 1.57 13.61 14.15
N LEU A 313 0.60 13.37 15.02
CA LEU A 313 0.19 14.30 16.07
C LEU A 313 1.32 14.56 17.08
N ARG A 314 1.99 13.51 17.53
CA ARG A 314 3.11 13.58 18.47
C ARG A 314 4.27 14.44 17.93
N LEU A 315 4.67 14.19 16.66
CA LEU A 315 5.76 14.93 16.04
C LEU A 315 5.38 16.37 15.70
N ALA A 316 4.13 16.61 15.29
CA ALA A 316 3.62 17.95 15.03
C ALA A 316 3.63 18.81 16.30
N ASN A 317 3.42 18.22 17.48
CA ASN A 317 3.41 18.88 18.77
C ASN A 317 2.60 20.18 18.74
N LEU A 318 1.31 20.04 18.38
CA LEU A 318 0.35 21.13 18.19
C LEU A 318 -0.08 21.73 19.53
N LYS A 319 -0.36 23.04 19.55
CA LYS A 319 -0.70 23.80 20.77
C LYS A 319 -2.15 24.30 20.79
N GLY A 320 -2.88 24.14 19.67
CA GLY A 320 -4.29 24.52 19.55
C GLY A 320 -4.54 25.83 18.79
N ASP A 321 -3.51 26.61 18.52
CA ASP A 321 -3.62 27.90 17.83
C ASP A 321 -3.11 27.90 16.38
N GLU A 322 -2.56 26.76 15.94
CA GLU A 322 -1.97 26.65 14.62
C GLU A 322 -3.00 26.59 13.50
N ILE A 323 -2.57 27.11 12.34
CA ILE A 323 -3.17 26.84 11.04
C ILE A 323 -2.35 25.75 10.38
N VAL A 324 -3.00 24.62 10.07
CA VAL A 324 -2.37 23.46 9.46
C VAL A 324 -2.85 23.30 8.02
N TYR A 325 -1.90 23.00 7.11
CA TYR A 325 -2.21 22.51 5.79
C TYR A 325 -2.00 20.99 5.75
N ASP A 326 -3.00 20.25 5.26
CA ASP A 326 -2.91 18.82 4.95
C ASP A 326 -2.89 18.67 3.42
N LEU A 327 -1.73 18.38 2.88
CA LEU A 327 -1.50 18.28 1.44
C LEU A 327 -1.59 16.82 1.00
N TYR A 328 -2.31 16.56 -0.10
CA TYR A 328 -2.71 15.22 -0.53
C TYR A 328 -3.66 14.56 0.47
N CYS A 329 -4.62 15.34 1.01
CA CYS A 329 -5.42 14.93 2.15
C CYS A 329 -6.37 13.73 1.89
N GLY A 330 -6.57 13.34 0.64
CA GLY A 330 -7.45 12.22 0.28
C GLY A 330 -8.86 12.39 0.85
N THR A 331 -9.32 11.42 1.62
CA THR A 331 -10.62 11.46 2.34
C THR A 331 -10.57 12.22 3.67
N GLY A 332 -9.52 13.01 3.90
CA GLY A 332 -9.39 13.92 5.02
C GLY A 332 -9.06 13.26 6.37
N SER A 333 -8.62 12.01 6.37
CA SER A 333 -8.46 11.25 7.62
C SER A 333 -7.43 11.87 8.57
N ILE A 334 -6.27 12.34 8.10
CA ILE A 334 -5.28 13.04 8.92
C ILE A 334 -5.84 14.40 9.37
N ALA A 335 -6.39 15.20 8.43
CA ALA A 335 -6.99 16.50 8.74
C ALA A 335 -8.03 16.42 9.85
N ILE A 336 -8.93 15.44 9.76
CA ILE A 336 -10.01 15.18 10.73
C ILE A 336 -9.42 14.72 12.07
N TYR A 337 -8.42 13.83 12.04
CA TYR A 337 -7.79 13.30 13.25
C TYR A 337 -7.13 14.39 14.11
N ILE A 338 -6.44 15.34 13.47
CA ILE A 338 -5.75 16.42 14.18
C ILE A 338 -6.64 17.63 14.51
N ALA A 339 -7.86 17.69 13.97
CA ALA A 339 -8.73 18.87 14.01
C ALA A 339 -8.94 19.45 15.43
N LYS A 340 -9.12 18.58 16.43
CA LYS A 340 -9.33 18.98 17.83
C LYS A 340 -8.10 19.63 18.49
N ASN A 341 -6.92 19.49 17.89
CA ASN A 341 -5.65 19.93 18.43
C ASN A 341 -5.13 21.22 17.76
N VAL A 342 -5.92 21.85 16.89
CA VAL A 342 -5.50 23.00 16.09
C VAL A 342 -6.61 24.03 15.98
N LYS A 343 -6.25 25.28 15.66
CA LYS A 343 -7.21 26.32 15.36
C LYS A 343 -8.00 26.01 14.08
N LYS A 344 -7.29 25.61 13.02
CA LYS A 344 -7.90 25.34 11.71
C LYS A 344 -7.03 24.45 10.83
N VAL A 345 -7.67 23.56 10.07
CA VAL A 345 -7.01 22.75 9.04
C VAL A 345 -7.54 23.13 7.66
N TYR A 346 -6.65 23.20 6.69
CA TYR A 346 -6.98 23.29 5.27
C TYR A 346 -6.43 22.05 4.55
N GLY A 347 -7.35 21.16 4.12
CA GLY A 347 -7.03 19.96 3.34
C GLY A 347 -7.04 20.26 1.83
N PHE A 348 -6.01 19.79 1.10
CA PHE A 348 -5.89 20.01 -0.33
C PHE A 348 -5.85 18.67 -1.07
N GLU A 349 -6.73 18.49 -2.04
CA GLU A 349 -6.86 17.26 -2.84
C GLU A 349 -7.32 17.60 -4.26
N VAL A 350 -6.91 16.79 -5.24
CA VAL A 350 -7.28 16.97 -6.64
C VAL A 350 -8.56 16.21 -7.01
N ILE A 351 -8.83 15.11 -6.32
CA ILE A 351 -9.96 14.22 -6.59
C ILE A 351 -11.21 14.72 -5.88
N ARG A 352 -12.22 15.10 -6.65
CA ARG A 352 -13.46 15.69 -6.11
C ARG A 352 -14.23 14.72 -5.20
N SER A 353 -14.37 13.46 -5.59
CA SER A 353 -15.05 12.45 -4.78
C SER A 353 -14.38 12.20 -3.44
N SER A 354 -13.05 12.31 -3.37
CA SER A 354 -12.31 12.22 -2.11
C SER A 354 -12.64 13.40 -1.19
N LEU A 355 -12.75 14.62 -1.73
CA LEU A 355 -13.15 15.82 -0.96
C LEU A 355 -14.59 15.71 -0.44
N GLU A 356 -15.53 15.23 -1.26
CA GLU A 356 -16.92 15.00 -0.86
C GLU A 356 -16.99 14.01 0.32
N ASN A 357 -16.20 12.93 0.27
CA ASN A 357 -16.06 11.99 1.39
C ASN A 357 -15.42 12.65 2.61
N ALA A 358 -14.40 13.50 2.43
CA ALA A 358 -13.75 14.21 3.51
C ALA A 358 -14.69 15.19 4.22
N GLU A 359 -15.48 15.97 3.47
CA GLU A 359 -16.50 16.85 4.00
C GLU A 359 -17.56 16.07 4.80
N LYS A 360 -18.05 14.94 4.25
CA LYS A 360 -19.00 14.07 4.94
C LYS A 360 -18.42 13.52 6.24
N ASN A 361 -17.18 13.05 6.20
CA ASN A 361 -16.49 12.52 7.37
C ASN A 361 -16.24 13.59 8.45
N ALA A 362 -15.97 14.83 8.08
CA ALA A 362 -15.90 15.94 9.04
C ALA A 362 -17.27 16.22 9.69
N MET A 363 -18.35 16.21 8.89
CA MET A 363 -19.72 16.45 9.38
C MET A 363 -20.18 15.39 10.39
N ILE A 364 -19.99 14.10 10.12
CA ILE A 364 -20.43 13.02 11.03
C ILE A 364 -19.68 13.03 12.37
N ASN A 365 -18.49 13.65 12.41
CA ASN A 365 -17.70 13.84 13.62
C ASN A 365 -17.90 15.22 14.28
N ASN A 366 -18.84 16.04 13.79
CA ASN A 366 -19.10 17.41 14.28
C ASN A 366 -17.85 18.32 14.23
N ILE A 367 -16.97 18.12 13.25
CA ILE A 367 -15.74 18.88 13.06
C ILE A 367 -16.00 20.04 12.11
N ASN A 368 -15.90 21.29 12.64
CA ASN A 368 -16.24 22.51 11.91
C ASN A 368 -15.02 23.38 11.55
N ASN A 369 -13.83 23.03 12.04
CA ASN A 369 -12.60 23.79 11.83
C ASN A 369 -11.69 23.20 10.73
N VAL A 370 -12.18 22.24 9.94
CA VAL A 370 -11.51 21.69 8.77
C VAL A 370 -12.19 22.21 7.51
N HIS A 371 -11.40 22.64 6.53
CA HIS A 371 -11.88 23.12 5.23
C HIS A 371 -11.16 22.38 4.11
N PHE A 372 -11.89 21.75 3.22
CA PHE A 372 -11.34 21.02 2.11
C PHE A 372 -11.36 21.84 0.81
N LEU A 373 -10.26 21.83 0.08
CA LEU A 373 -10.05 22.65 -1.13
C LEU A 373 -9.58 21.77 -2.29
N LYS A 374 -10.28 21.89 -3.43
CA LYS A 374 -9.83 21.23 -4.65
C LYS A 374 -8.62 21.94 -5.23
N ALA A 375 -7.48 21.26 -5.26
CA ALA A 375 -6.25 21.79 -5.80
C ALA A 375 -5.39 20.70 -6.44
N ASN A 376 -4.90 20.96 -7.66
CA ASN A 376 -3.78 20.20 -8.21
C ASN A 376 -2.50 20.82 -7.64
N LEU A 377 -1.87 20.16 -6.68
CA LEU A 377 -0.72 20.68 -5.95
C LEU A 377 0.48 20.94 -6.85
N ASP A 378 0.66 20.18 -7.94
CA ASP A 378 1.77 20.36 -8.88
C ASP A 378 1.69 21.71 -9.64
N THR A 379 0.49 22.25 -9.78
CA THR A 379 0.24 23.52 -10.49
C THR A 379 -0.19 24.66 -9.58
N PHE A 380 -0.86 24.34 -8.48
CA PHE A 380 -1.48 25.30 -7.58
C PHE A 380 -0.48 26.27 -6.95
N PHE A 381 0.65 25.77 -6.48
CA PHE A 381 1.68 26.59 -5.87
C PHE A 381 2.63 27.25 -6.89
N LYS A 382 2.62 26.82 -8.16
CA LYS A 382 3.42 27.48 -9.24
C LYS A 382 3.03 28.92 -9.44
N SER A 383 1.74 29.25 -9.30
CA SER A 383 1.24 30.61 -9.42
C SER A 383 1.71 31.53 -8.28
N GLY A 384 2.25 30.99 -7.19
CA GLY A 384 2.62 31.74 -5.97
C GLY A 384 1.42 32.34 -5.25
N GLN A 385 0.20 32.03 -5.68
CA GLN A 385 -1.04 32.59 -5.14
C GLN A 385 -1.76 31.53 -4.31
N LEU A 386 -1.68 31.69 -3.00
CA LEU A 386 -2.69 31.09 -2.13
C LEU A 386 -4.07 31.67 -2.50
N PRO A 387 -5.15 30.88 -2.41
CA PRO A 387 -6.49 31.46 -2.53
C PRO A 387 -6.59 32.65 -1.59
N ARG A 388 -7.08 33.79 -2.07
CA ARG A 388 -7.07 35.10 -1.35
C ARG A 388 -7.61 35.05 0.08
N LYS A 389 -8.30 33.96 0.47
CA LYS A 389 -8.93 33.79 1.79
C LYS A 389 -8.28 32.71 2.67
N VAL A 390 -7.20 32.05 2.22
CA VAL A 390 -6.52 31.01 2.98
C VAL A 390 -5.30 31.61 3.68
N PRO A 391 -5.28 31.64 5.03
CA PRO A 391 -4.14 32.17 5.76
C PRO A 391 -2.91 31.27 5.61
N LYS A 392 -1.70 31.82 5.83
CA LYS A 392 -0.47 31.04 5.79
C LYS A 392 -0.45 29.96 6.87
N PRO A 393 0.14 28.77 6.57
CA PRO A 393 0.20 27.70 7.55
C PRO A 393 1.34 27.92 8.56
N ASP A 394 1.10 27.51 9.81
CA ASP A 394 2.14 27.33 10.82
C ASP A 394 2.81 25.97 10.67
N VAL A 395 2.03 24.97 10.32
CA VAL A 395 2.46 23.58 10.10
C VAL A 395 1.90 23.08 8.78
N ILE A 396 2.73 22.32 8.04
CA ILE A 396 2.31 21.60 6.84
C ILE A 396 2.45 20.10 7.10
N ILE A 397 1.43 19.32 6.80
CA ILE A 397 1.47 17.88 6.75
C ILE A 397 1.42 17.48 5.28
N VAL A 398 2.28 16.57 4.85
CA VAL A 398 2.30 16.04 3.50
C VAL A 398 2.30 14.51 3.55
N ASP A 399 1.40 13.87 2.79
CA ASP A 399 1.33 12.41 2.60
C ASP A 399 1.20 12.13 1.09
N PRO A 400 2.29 12.29 0.32
CA PRO A 400 2.27 12.19 -1.12
C PRO A 400 2.23 10.73 -1.60
N PRO A 401 1.86 10.47 -2.87
CA PRO A 401 1.92 9.15 -3.45
C PRO A 401 3.35 8.59 -3.47
N ARG A 402 3.51 7.29 -3.78
CA ARG A 402 4.81 6.57 -3.80
C ARG A 402 5.93 7.24 -4.61
N ALA A 403 5.58 8.06 -5.59
CA ALA A 403 6.55 8.84 -6.38
C ALA A 403 7.18 10.00 -5.60
N GLY A 404 6.68 10.30 -4.40
CA GLY A 404 7.02 11.48 -3.63
C GLY A 404 6.34 12.75 -4.16
N MET A 405 6.76 13.89 -3.66
CA MET A 405 6.32 15.19 -4.18
C MET A 405 6.96 15.47 -5.54
N HIS A 406 6.27 16.24 -6.37
CA HIS A 406 6.92 16.80 -7.54
C HIS A 406 8.08 17.73 -7.11
N PRO A 407 9.25 17.71 -7.75
CA PRO A 407 10.40 18.53 -7.33
C PRO A 407 10.06 20.03 -7.17
N ASP A 408 9.26 20.58 -8.07
CA ASP A 408 8.78 21.97 -7.97
C ASP A 408 7.97 22.17 -6.68
N MET A 409 7.15 21.19 -6.29
CA MET A 409 6.34 21.28 -5.06
C MET A 409 7.22 21.37 -3.82
N SER A 410 8.22 20.49 -3.69
CA SER A 410 9.21 20.56 -2.60
C SER A 410 9.88 21.94 -2.55
N GLY A 411 10.25 22.50 -3.71
CA GLY A 411 10.81 23.83 -3.82
C GLY A 411 9.84 24.97 -3.48
N TYR A 412 8.52 24.76 -3.61
CA TYR A 412 7.51 25.78 -3.26
C TYR A 412 7.11 25.78 -1.79
N LEU A 413 7.22 24.66 -1.08
CA LEU A 413 6.84 24.58 0.32
C LEU A 413 7.56 25.61 1.18
N HIS A 414 8.83 25.92 0.90
CA HIS A 414 9.58 26.92 1.65
C HIS A 414 9.00 28.33 1.53
N LYS A 415 8.30 28.66 0.43
CA LYS A 415 7.66 29.98 0.22
C LYS A 415 6.44 30.17 1.11
N LEU A 416 5.82 29.09 1.58
CA LEU A 416 4.72 29.14 2.56
C LEU A 416 5.21 29.56 3.95
N LYS A 417 6.53 29.45 4.22
CA LYS A 417 7.19 29.84 5.47
C LYS A 417 6.63 29.16 6.72
N ALA A 418 6.09 27.95 6.58
CA ALA A 418 5.68 27.15 7.72
C ALA A 418 6.88 26.88 8.63
N LYS A 419 6.63 26.90 9.94
CA LYS A 419 7.67 26.60 10.95
C LYS A 419 8.03 25.13 10.99
N LYS A 420 7.06 24.26 10.67
CA LYS A 420 7.20 22.80 10.69
C LYS A 420 6.59 22.18 9.45
N ILE A 421 7.21 21.09 9.00
CA ILE A 421 6.66 20.18 8.00
C ILE A 421 6.67 18.78 8.61
N ILE A 422 5.51 18.12 8.62
CA ILE A 422 5.39 16.70 8.93
C ILE A 422 5.28 15.97 7.61
N TYR A 423 6.28 15.15 7.29
CA TYR A 423 6.31 14.39 6.06
C TYR A 423 6.03 12.90 6.34
N VAL A 424 4.85 12.43 5.96
CA VAL A 424 4.45 11.01 5.96
C VAL A 424 4.83 10.41 4.60
N SER A 425 5.40 9.21 4.56
CA SER A 425 5.78 8.58 3.30
C SER A 425 5.86 7.06 3.38
N CYS A 426 5.29 6.39 2.40
CA CYS A 426 5.46 4.95 2.17
C CYS A 426 6.72 4.58 1.36
N ASN A 427 7.56 5.57 1.00
CA ASN A 427 8.76 5.35 0.21
C ASN A 427 9.94 6.19 0.73
N PRO A 428 10.84 5.61 1.52
CA PRO A 428 11.96 6.34 2.11
C PRO A 428 12.94 6.91 1.07
N THR A 429 13.01 6.34 -0.13
CA THR A 429 13.93 6.83 -1.17
C THR A 429 13.45 8.16 -1.78
N THR A 430 12.16 8.29 -2.04
CA THR A 430 11.57 9.56 -2.52
C THR A 430 11.49 10.59 -1.41
N GLN A 431 11.22 10.15 -0.17
CA GLN A 431 11.24 11.04 0.99
C GLN A 431 12.64 11.63 1.23
N ALA A 432 13.69 10.83 1.14
CA ALA A 432 15.08 11.30 1.29
C ALA A 432 15.43 12.36 0.21
N ARG A 433 15.05 12.12 -1.05
CA ARG A 433 15.21 13.09 -2.16
C ARG A 433 14.47 14.41 -1.88
N ASP A 434 13.21 14.33 -1.50
CA ASP A 434 12.38 15.51 -1.27
C ASP A 434 12.84 16.28 -0.03
N THR A 435 13.30 15.56 1.00
CA THR A 435 13.89 16.14 2.22
C THR A 435 15.18 16.90 1.90
N GLN A 436 16.01 16.42 0.96
CA GLN A 436 17.19 17.15 0.51
C GLN A 436 16.82 18.53 -0.05
N ILE A 437 15.80 18.60 -0.93
CA ILE A 437 15.32 19.87 -1.51
C ILE A 437 14.80 20.81 -0.42
N LEU A 438 14.10 20.28 0.59
CA LEU A 438 13.62 21.07 1.73
C LEU A 438 14.77 21.55 2.61
N SER A 439 15.83 20.72 2.80
CA SER A 439 17.04 21.10 3.54
C SER A 439 17.79 22.22 2.87
N ASP A 440 17.91 22.22 1.55
CA ASP A 440 18.51 23.31 0.77
C ASP A 440 17.75 24.64 0.96
N SER A 441 16.46 24.54 1.36
CA SER A 441 15.59 25.68 1.70
C SER A 441 15.61 26.05 3.19
N GLY A 442 16.49 25.45 3.99
CA GLY A 442 16.73 25.76 5.41
C GLY A 442 15.93 24.94 6.41
N TYR A 443 15.20 23.91 6.00
CA TYR A 443 14.58 22.95 6.94
C TYR A 443 15.62 21.92 7.39
N LYS A 444 15.54 21.49 8.65
CA LYS A 444 16.37 20.43 9.22
C LYS A 444 15.50 19.29 9.72
N ILE A 445 16.02 18.06 9.60
CA ILE A 445 15.37 16.89 10.20
C ILE A 445 15.56 16.99 11.73
N ASN A 446 14.47 17.11 12.47
CA ASN A 446 14.51 17.16 13.94
C ASN A 446 14.21 15.81 14.57
N ASN A 447 13.31 15.07 13.97
CA ASN A 447 12.89 13.77 14.47
C ASN A 447 12.21 12.97 13.36
N SER A 448 12.29 11.65 13.46
CA SER A 448 11.56 10.75 12.56
C SER A 448 11.20 9.46 13.28
N THR A 449 10.09 8.85 12.87
CA THR A 449 9.61 7.56 13.36
C THR A 449 9.16 6.72 12.17
N MET A 450 9.37 5.43 12.26
CA MET A 450 8.85 4.46 11.30
C MET A 450 7.66 3.72 11.89
N VAL A 451 6.71 3.36 11.04
CA VAL A 451 5.53 2.56 11.41
C VAL A 451 5.43 1.39 10.44
N ASP A 452 5.37 0.18 10.98
CA ASP A 452 5.16 -1.01 10.15
C ASP A 452 3.67 -1.20 9.83
N MET A 453 3.19 -0.48 8.83
CA MET A 453 1.81 -0.57 8.35
C MET A 453 1.49 -1.92 7.73
N PHE A 454 2.51 -2.63 7.20
CA PHE A 454 2.33 -3.82 6.38
C PHE A 454 3.29 -4.94 6.79
N PRO A 455 3.04 -5.62 7.93
CA PRO A 455 3.79 -6.80 8.34
C PRO A 455 3.96 -7.83 7.21
N HIS A 456 5.08 -8.51 7.20
CA HIS A 456 5.46 -9.51 6.19
C HIS A 456 5.72 -8.96 4.79
N THR A 457 5.53 -7.68 4.56
CA THR A 457 5.84 -7.04 3.27
C THR A 457 7.07 -6.14 3.38
N PRO A 458 7.74 -5.81 2.27
CA PRO A 458 8.88 -4.88 2.30
C PRO A 458 8.49 -3.40 2.43
N HIS A 459 7.21 -3.11 2.64
CA HIS A 459 6.73 -1.74 2.78
C HIS A 459 6.94 -1.21 4.19
N ILE A 460 7.20 0.08 4.29
CA ILE A 460 7.41 0.82 5.53
C ILE A 460 6.81 2.22 5.38
N GLU A 461 6.17 2.71 6.43
CA GLU A 461 5.76 4.10 6.54
C GLU A 461 6.73 4.86 7.45
N THR A 462 7.01 6.09 7.08
CA THR A 462 7.87 6.98 7.85
C THR A 462 7.16 8.29 8.12
N VAL A 463 7.27 8.81 9.33
CA VAL A 463 6.79 10.15 9.72
C VAL A 463 7.99 10.96 10.14
N MET A 464 8.21 12.09 9.49
CA MET A 464 9.38 12.94 9.71
C MET A 464 8.95 14.36 10.06
N LEU A 465 9.56 14.90 11.11
CA LEU A 465 9.48 16.32 11.47
C LEU A 465 10.66 17.08 10.89
N LEU A 466 10.35 18.03 10.05
CA LEU A 466 11.27 19.03 9.54
C LEU A 466 10.92 20.40 10.14
N SER A 467 11.91 21.19 10.57
CA SER A 467 11.67 22.56 11.04
C SER A 467 12.81 23.50 10.65
N LYS A 468 12.52 24.80 10.70
CA LYS A 468 13.49 25.89 10.52
C LYS A 468 13.97 26.40 11.87
#